data_5d9a4b19cf333a90d3b497b001354fab
#
_entry.id   5d9a4b19cf333a90d3b497b001354fab
#
_cell.length_a   1.000
_cell.length_b   1.000
_cell.length_c   1.000
_cell.angle_alpha   90.00
_cell.angle_beta   90.00
_cell.angle_gamma   90.00
#
_symmetry.space_group_name_H-M   'P 1'
#
loop_
_entity.id
_entity.type
_entity.pdbx_description
1 polymer ?
#
loop_
_entity_poly.entity_id
_entity_poly.type
_entity_poly.pdbx_seq_one_letter_code
_entity_poly.pdbx_strand_id
1 'polypeptide(L)'
;MIAPKASAENTAEAQADQLGHRLTAFQQYACNKFGSACRIALAVQRAENPRGDCEIYHYNTDGTLDWGYFQINTVHLKRAGVNLRDLLSCKANIDFAYQLYTERGFSPWSTYNSGAYQRFLRNF
;
A
#
# COMPACT_ATOMS: atom_id res chain seq x y z
N MET A 1 -0.32 25.98 -7.35
CA MET A 1 -0.58 25.41 -7.03
C MET A 1 -1.40 24.97 -7.25
N ILE A 2 -1.66 24.66 -7.35
CA ILE A 2 -2.40 24.13 -7.38
C ILE A 2 -3.38 24.52 -6.83
N ALA A 3 -3.81 25.30 -6.76
CA ALA A 3 -4.49 25.58 -6.18
C ALA A 3 -5.48 25.54 -6.56
N PRO A 4 -5.91 25.56 -6.82
CA PRO A 4 -6.76 25.25 -6.38
C PRO A 4 -7.01 24.29 -6.50
N LYS A 5 -6.53 24.22 -7.19
CA LYS A 5 -6.46 23.22 -6.35
C LYS A 5 -6.52 23.68 -4.98
N ALA A 6 -7.57 24.31 -4.59
CA ALA A 6 -7.70 24.78 -3.23
C ALA A 6 -7.38 23.70 -2.23
N SER A 7 -7.69 22.47 -2.59
CA SER A 7 -7.41 21.33 -1.73
C SER A 7 -6.04 20.73 -2.00
N ALA A 8 -5.22 21.39 -2.80
CA ALA A 8 -3.95 20.81 -3.22
C ALA A 8 -3.05 20.46 -2.05
N GLU A 9 -3.09 21.23 -0.98
CA GLU A 9 -2.22 20.96 0.16
C GLU A 9 -2.57 19.68 0.87
N ASN A 10 -3.72 19.09 0.55
CA ASN A 10 -4.12 17.81 1.13
C ASN A 10 -3.93 16.65 0.17
N THR A 11 -3.31 16.88 -0.97
CA THR A 11 -3.04 15.81 -1.93
C THR A 11 -1.80 15.05 -1.53
N ALA A 12 -1.62 13.88 -2.10
CA ALA A 12 -0.41 13.10 -1.88
C ALA A 12 0.83 13.86 -2.32
N GLU A 13 0.73 14.62 -3.41
CA GLU A 13 1.85 15.39 -3.91
C GLU A 13 2.26 16.47 -2.93
N ALA A 14 1.29 17.20 -2.39
CA ALA A 14 1.58 18.24 -1.41
C ALA A 14 2.18 17.65 -0.14
N GLN A 15 1.69 16.48 0.30
CA GLN A 15 2.23 15.82 1.45
C GLN A 15 3.68 15.39 1.22
N ALA A 16 3.99 14.91 0.02
CA ALA A 16 5.34 14.52 -0.32
C ALA A 16 6.29 15.71 -0.27
N ASP A 17 5.85 16.85 -0.77
CA ASP A 17 6.66 18.06 -0.74
C ASP A 17 6.95 18.53 0.69
N GLN A 18 5.95 18.44 1.56
CA GLN A 18 6.11 18.80 2.96
C GLN A 18 7.11 17.92 3.67
N LEU A 19 7.18 16.66 3.26
CA LEU A 19 8.11 15.69 3.85
C LEU A 19 9.49 15.72 3.19
N GLY A 20 9.67 16.53 2.13
CA GLY A 20 10.94 16.57 1.42
C GLY A 20 11.16 15.37 0.53
N HIS A 21 10.11 14.64 0.19
CA HIS A 21 10.19 13.45 -0.66
C HIS A 21 9.25 13.58 -1.83
N ARG A 22 9.66 12.99 -2.95
CA ARG A 22 8.75 12.84 -4.08
C ARG A 22 8.27 11.42 -4.13
N LEU A 23 6.96 11.28 -4.21
CA LEU A 23 6.34 9.97 -4.29
C LEU A 23 6.39 9.46 -5.74
N THR A 24 6.52 8.16 -5.88
CA THR A 24 6.34 7.53 -7.19
C THR A 24 4.87 7.61 -7.60
N ALA A 25 4.58 7.33 -8.87
CA ALA A 25 3.19 7.36 -9.34
C ALA A 25 2.30 6.41 -8.56
N PHE A 26 2.81 5.21 -8.23
CA PHE A 26 2.00 4.26 -7.47
C PHE A 26 1.86 4.66 -6.01
N GLN A 27 2.87 5.29 -5.44
CA GLN A 27 2.74 5.84 -4.09
C GLN A 27 1.70 6.93 -4.05
N GLN A 28 1.68 7.81 -5.05
CA GLN A 28 0.63 8.84 -5.13
C GLN A 28 -0.74 8.22 -5.28
N TYR A 29 -0.84 7.19 -6.12
CA TYR A 29 -2.12 6.50 -6.29
C TYR A 29 -2.60 5.91 -4.96
N ALA A 30 -1.70 5.29 -4.22
CA ALA A 30 -2.01 4.74 -2.90
C ALA A 30 -2.47 5.84 -1.94
N CYS A 31 -1.75 6.97 -1.92
CA CYS A 31 -2.10 8.07 -1.04
C CYS A 31 -3.46 8.68 -1.37
N ASN A 32 -3.81 8.73 -2.65
CA ASN A 32 -5.14 9.21 -3.03
C ASN A 32 -6.23 8.29 -2.48
N LYS A 33 -5.95 7.00 -2.37
CA LYS A 33 -6.90 6.05 -1.79
C LYS A 33 -6.92 6.11 -0.26
N PHE A 34 -5.74 6.03 0.35
CA PHE A 34 -5.65 5.89 1.80
C PHE A 34 -5.81 7.20 2.56
N GLY A 35 -5.70 8.33 1.87
CA GLY A 35 -5.92 9.64 2.50
C GLY A 35 -5.02 9.86 3.70
N SER A 36 -5.60 10.16 4.85
CA SER A 36 -4.83 10.46 6.06
C SER A 36 -4.04 9.26 6.56
N ALA A 37 -4.38 8.05 6.13
CA ALA A 37 -3.63 6.84 6.49
C ALA A 37 -2.48 6.56 5.51
N CYS A 38 -2.23 7.45 4.56
CA CYS A 38 -1.24 7.23 3.51
C CYS A 38 0.15 6.93 4.07
N ARG A 39 0.60 7.70 5.04
CA ARG A 39 1.95 7.53 5.57
C ARG A 39 2.14 6.14 6.15
N ILE A 40 1.17 5.67 6.91
CA ILE A 40 1.23 4.32 7.47
C ILE A 40 1.14 3.29 6.35
N ALA A 41 0.25 3.49 5.40
CA ALA A 41 0.09 2.55 4.28
C ALA A 41 1.40 2.39 3.50
N LEU A 42 2.09 3.50 3.21
CA LEU A 42 3.36 3.42 2.48
C LEU A 42 4.46 2.77 3.31
N ALA A 43 4.47 3.01 4.61
CA ALA A 43 5.45 2.37 5.49
C ALA A 43 5.21 0.86 5.57
N VAL A 44 3.95 0.44 5.65
CA VAL A 44 3.59 -0.99 5.62
C VAL A 44 4.00 -1.60 4.28
N GLN A 45 3.68 -0.93 3.18
CA GLN A 45 4.05 -1.41 1.86
C GLN A 45 5.56 -1.57 1.74
N ARG A 46 6.33 -0.59 2.21
CA ARG A 46 7.79 -0.66 2.16
C ARG A 46 8.33 -1.81 3.00
N ALA A 47 7.73 -2.04 4.16
CA ALA A 47 8.17 -3.14 5.02
C ALA A 47 7.84 -4.51 4.41
N GLU A 48 6.71 -4.61 3.71
CA GLU A 48 6.32 -5.86 3.06
C GLU A 48 7.09 -6.13 1.78
N ASN A 49 7.40 -5.08 1.04
CA ASN A 49 7.99 -5.20 -0.30
C ASN A 49 8.94 -4.02 -0.52
N PRO A 50 10.19 -4.14 -0.03
CA PRO A 50 11.12 -3.02 -0.03
C PRO A 50 11.42 -2.43 -1.41
N ARG A 51 11.36 -3.24 -2.46
CA ARG A 51 11.64 -2.76 -3.82
C ARG A 51 10.42 -2.12 -4.47
N GLY A 52 9.23 -2.35 -3.92
CA GLY A 52 8.02 -1.88 -4.55
C GLY A 52 7.73 -2.54 -5.89
N ASP A 53 8.15 -3.80 -6.04
CA ASP A 53 7.98 -4.54 -7.27
C ASP A 53 6.53 -5.05 -7.34
N CYS A 54 5.85 -4.73 -8.44
CA CYS A 54 4.44 -5.09 -8.58
C CYS A 54 4.24 -6.58 -8.82
N GLU A 55 5.22 -7.25 -9.41
CA GLU A 55 5.05 -8.63 -9.88
C GLU A 55 5.69 -9.65 -8.96
N ILE A 56 6.11 -9.24 -7.79
CA ILE A 56 6.75 -10.14 -6.84
C ILE A 56 5.71 -10.95 -6.07
N TYR A 57 6.08 -12.18 -5.72
CA TYR A 57 5.29 -12.98 -4.80
C TYR A 57 6.23 -13.82 -3.94
N HIS A 58 5.77 -14.17 -2.75
CA HIS A 58 6.54 -14.98 -1.82
C HIS A 58 5.76 -16.19 -1.38
N TYR A 59 6.43 -17.33 -1.30
CA TYR A 59 5.88 -18.54 -0.69
C TYR A 59 6.10 -18.46 0.82
N ASN A 60 5.07 -18.77 1.57
CA ASN A 60 5.16 -18.88 3.02
C ASN A 60 5.23 -20.36 3.41
N THR A 61 5.77 -20.62 4.61
CA THR A 61 5.94 -22.00 5.08
C THR A 61 4.61 -22.72 5.29
N ASP A 62 3.51 -21.97 5.44
CA ASP A 62 2.17 -22.56 5.61
C ASP A 62 1.48 -22.86 4.28
N GLY A 63 2.17 -22.69 3.16
CA GLY A 63 1.62 -22.97 1.85
C GLY A 63 0.86 -21.84 1.20
N THR A 64 0.74 -20.70 1.89
CA THR A 64 0.12 -19.52 1.28
C THR A 64 1.14 -18.71 0.51
N LEU A 65 0.65 -17.76 -0.30
CA LEU A 65 1.50 -16.81 -1.01
C LEU A 65 1.10 -15.40 -0.64
N ASP A 66 2.10 -14.50 -0.66
CA ASP A 66 1.87 -13.06 -0.57
C ASP A 66 2.10 -12.46 -1.95
N TRP A 67 1.16 -11.63 -2.41
CA TRP A 67 1.12 -11.19 -3.80
C TRP A 67 1.36 -9.69 -3.93
N GLY A 68 2.32 -9.33 -4.77
CA GLY A 68 2.45 -8.03 -5.39
C GLY A 68 2.85 -6.89 -4.47
N TYR A 69 2.40 -5.71 -4.84
CA TYR A 69 2.87 -4.45 -4.26
C TYR A 69 2.71 -4.39 -2.75
N PHE A 70 1.51 -4.74 -2.25
CA PHE A 70 1.21 -4.76 -0.82
C PHE A 70 1.35 -6.15 -0.20
N GLN A 71 1.85 -7.13 -0.94
CA GLN A 71 2.05 -8.49 -0.43
C GLN A 71 0.79 -9.06 0.21
N ILE A 72 -0.27 -9.12 -0.58
CA ILE A 72 -1.58 -9.58 -0.11
C ILE A 72 -1.59 -11.09 -0.03
N ASN A 73 -1.88 -11.62 1.16
CA ASN A 73 -1.85 -13.05 1.41
C ASN A 73 -3.04 -13.76 0.77
N THR A 74 -2.79 -14.98 0.31
CA THR A 74 -3.79 -15.81 -0.36
C THR A 74 -5.08 -15.95 0.44
N VAL A 75 -5.02 -15.95 1.78
CA VAL A 75 -6.22 -16.14 2.60
C VAL A 75 -7.27 -15.05 2.36
N HIS A 76 -6.84 -13.85 1.93
CA HIS A 76 -7.76 -12.75 1.67
C HIS A 76 -8.39 -12.80 0.29
N LEU A 77 -7.99 -13.79 -0.54
CA LEU A 77 -8.39 -13.86 -1.94
C LEU A 77 -9.53 -14.84 -2.18
N LYS A 78 -10.07 -15.42 -1.12
CA LYS A 78 -11.18 -16.37 -1.22
C LYS A 78 -12.49 -15.60 -1.30
N ARG A 79 -12.62 -14.80 -2.34
CA ARG A 79 -13.81 -13.99 -2.59
C ARG A 79 -14.21 -14.14 -4.04
N ALA A 80 -15.51 -14.06 -4.28
CA ALA A 80 -16.01 -14.09 -5.65
C ALA A 80 -15.42 -12.91 -6.42
N GLY A 81 -14.99 -13.17 -7.65
CA GLY A 81 -14.51 -12.13 -8.54
C GLY A 81 -13.07 -11.74 -8.39
N VAL A 82 -12.32 -12.32 -7.45
CA VAL A 82 -10.89 -12.00 -7.32
C VAL A 82 -10.10 -12.87 -8.29
N ASN A 83 -9.30 -12.21 -9.12
CA ASN A 83 -8.40 -12.88 -10.05
C ASN A 83 -6.97 -12.68 -9.55
N LEU A 84 -6.29 -13.77 -9.25
CA LEU A 84 -4.92 -13.72 -8.71
C LEU A 84 -3.97 -12.97 -9.62
N ARG A 85 -4.14 -13.11 -10.93
CA ARG A 85 -3.27 -12.42 -11.87
C ARG A 85 -3.35 -10.91 -11.73
N ASP A 86 -4.52 -10.39 -11.40
CA ASP A 86 -4.71 -8.94 -11.23
C ASP A 86 -3.87 -8.41 -10.07
N LEU A 87 -3.57 -9.25 -9.09
CA LEU A 87 -2.77 -8.81 -7.95
C LEU A 87 -1.31 -8.57 -8.28
N LEU A 88 -0.88 -8.93 -9.49
CA LEU A 88 0.45 -8.59 -9.99
C LEU A 88 0.44 -7.26 -10.76
N SER A 89 -0.71 -6.60 -10.86
CA SER A 89 -0.80 -5.22 -11.30
C SER A 89 -0.73 -4.33 -10.07
N CYS A 90 0.18 -3.36 -10.06
CA CYS A 90 0.30 -2.47 -8.90
C CYS A 90 -1.01 -1.77 -8.58
N LYS A 91 -1.69 -1.26 -9.60
CA LYS A 91 -2.93 -0.52 -9.39
C LYS A 91 -4.01 -1.40 -8.78
N ALA A 92 -4.23 -2.58 -9.34
CA ALA A 92 -5.23 -3.50 -8.82
C ALA A 92 -4.86 -3.98 -7.42
N ASN A 93 -3.57 -4.20 -7.17
CA ASN A 93 -3.09 -4.60 -5.86
C ASN A 93 -3.37 -3.51 -4.82
N ILE A 94 -3.09 -2.26 -5.15
CA ILE A 94 -3.38 -1.13 -4.27
C ILE A 94 -4.88 -1.01 -4.01
N ASP A 95 -5.70 -1.16 -5.05
CA ASP A 95 -7.16 -1.11 -4.88
C ASP A 95 -7.63 -2.18 -3.91
N PHE A 96 -7.12 -3.40 -4.05
CA PHE A 96 -7.50 -4.50 -3.18
C PHE A 96 -6.99 -4.28 -1.75
N ALA A 97 -5.76 -3.78 -1.62
CA ALA A 97 -5.20 -3.45 -0.30
C ALA A 97 -6.07 -2.41 0.41
N TYR A 98 -6.52 -1.39 -0.32
CA TYR A 98 -7.39 -0.38 0.25
C TYR A 98 -8.73 -0.99 0.69
N GLN A 99 -9.29 -1.89 -0.10
CA GLN A 99 -10.52 -2.57 0.27
C GLN A 99 -10.34 -3.36 1.57
N LEU A 100 -9.24 -4.10 1.70
CA LEU A 100 -8.96 -4.80 2.96
C LEU A 100 -8.83 -3.83 4.12
N TYR A 101 -8.16 -2.70 3.88
CA TYR A 101 -7.99 -1.68 4.91
C TYR A 101 -9.34 -1.12 5.37
N THR A 102 -10.27 -0.88 4.46
CA THR A 102 -11.59 -0.36 4.86
C THR A 102 -12.35 -1.35 5.71
N GLU A 103 -12.08 -2.64 5.55
CA GLU A 103 -12.76 -3.69 6.29
C GLU A 103 -12.09 -4.03 7.61
N ARG A 104 -10.76 -3.96 7.67
CA ARG A 104 -10.00 -4.52 8.79
C ARG A 104 -8.83 -3.67 9.26
N GLY A 105 -8.73 -2.43 8.79
CA GLY A 105 -7.56 -1.62 9.09
C GLY A 105 -6.31 -2.25 8.50
N PHE A 106 -5.19 -2.08 9.18
CA PHE A 106 -3.93 -2.67 8.71
C PHE A 106 -3.66 -4.06 9.29
N SER A 107 -4.63 -4.64 10.02
CA SER A 107 -4.44 -5.95 10.65
C SER A 107 -4.10 -7.09 9.68
N PRO A 108 -4.48 -7.03 8.38
CA PRO A 108 -4.06 -8.06 7.44
C PRO A 108 -2.54 -8.14 7.21
N TRP A 109 -1.79 -7.12 7.60
CA TRP A 109 -0.35 -7.07 7.33
C TRP A 109 0.45 -7.35 8.58
N SER A 110 1.30 -8.40 8.52
CA SER A 110 2.12 -8.79 9.66
C SER A 110 3.12 -7.73 10.05
N THR A 111 3.64 -6.96 9.08
CA THR A 111 4.60 -5.90 9.39
C THR A 111 3.95 -4.75 10.15
N TYR A 112 2.66 -4.55 10.00
CA TYR A 112 1.94 -3.60 10.85
C TYR A 112 1.81 -4.15 12.26
N ASN A 113 1.38 -5.40 12.37
CA ASN A 113 1.11 -6.01 13.67
C ASN A 113 2.38 -6.17 14.51
N SER A 114 3.51 -6.44 13.86
CA SER A 114 4.79 -6.58 14.56
C SER A 114 5.45 -5.25 14.87
N GLY A 115 5.00 -4.17 14.24
CA GLY A 115 5.64 -2.87 14.35
C GLY A 115 6.79 -2.65 13.38
N ALA A 116 7.09 -3.62 12.53
CA ALA A 116 8.22 -3.50 11.60
C ALA A 116 8.07 -2.31 10.66
N TYR A 117 6.84 -1.90 10.35
CA TYR A 117 6.60 -0.76 9.46
C TYR A 117 7.13 0.56 10.05
N GLN A 118 7.26 0.66 11.37
CA GLN A 118 7.58 1.92 12.02
C GLN A 118 8.93 2.48 11.60
N ARG A 119 9.87 1.60 11.28
CA ARG A 119 11.20 2.02 10.83
C ARG A 119 11.16 2.78 9.51
N PHE A 120 10.08 2.66 8.75
CA PHE A 120 9.93 3.32 7.46
C PHE A 120 9.07 4.58 7.52
N LEU A 121 8.47 4.90 8.66
CA LEU A 121 7.59 6.07 8.74
C LEU A 121 8.31 7.37 8.40
N ARG A 122 9.58 7.48 8.74
CA ARG A 122 10.34 8.70 8.47
C ARG A 122 10.64 8.89 6.98
N ASN A 123 10.40 7.88 6.17
CA ASN A 123 10.65 7.96 4.74
C ASN A 123 9.49 8.62 3.99
N PHE A 124 8.40 8.85 4.70
CA PHE A 124 7.18 9.38 4.08
C PHE A 124 6.52 10.52 4.89
#